data_2c3c03103587a92ff6d3b489ac289cc3
#
_entry.id   2c3c03103587a92ff6d3b489ac289cc3
#
_cell.length_a   1.000
_cell.length_b   1.000
_cell.length_c   1.000
_cell.angle_alpha   90.00
_cell.angle_beta   90.00
_cell.angle_gamma   90.00
#
_symmetry.space_group_name_H-M   'P 1'
#
loop_
_entity.id
_entity.type
_entity.pdbx_description
1 polymer ?
#
loop_
_entity_poly.entity_id
_entity_poly.type
_entity_poly.pdbx_seq_one_letter_code
_entity_poly.pdbx_strand_id
1 'polypeptide(L)'
;MKFKKYLMFLFVAALAIMLVACGDSEGDSKDDSNTGDNASENTENGNDEGASEELEGSVVIDGSGTVYPLMSRLAEEYMLNEQPGVSVEVSRAGTSAGFEKFLQENGTDFNDASRVIKDEEKAKADELGIEVMELKVALDGLTIVTHPDNDWATELTVDQVKGIFLGEYTNWSDINPDWPSEKIQTYGPNENHGTYEFFYENILEEQDLVEGINLQQDYSTLVTLVSEDTNAIGFFGFGYYDSNKEKVNAVGIDFGEGAVVPSLDTIAEDGDYAGFTRPVFTYLNVNNAKEKAQVLDYAIYVMESTNDFAGETGFAPIPEEEAQALVDELNAIK
;
A
#
# COMPACT_ATOMS: atom_id res chain seq x y z
N MET A 1 -43.46 -24.73 -25.62
CA MET A 1 -44.34 -23.59 -25.91
C MET A 1 -43.61 -22.34 -25.47
N LYS A 2 -42.92 -21.67 -26.36
CA LYS A 2 -43.30 -20.59 -27.29
C LYS A 2 -43.56 -19.26 -26.58
N PHE A 3 -42.64 -18.29 -26.96
CA PHE A 3 -42.80 -16.84 -27.10
C PHE A 3 -42.53 -15.99 -25.81
N LYS A 4 -41.70 -14.96 -25.79
CA LYS A 4 -41.31 -13.92 -26.78
C LYS A 4 -39.93 -13.33 -26.41
N LYS A 5 -39.05 -13.29 -27.22
CA LYS A 5 -38.27 -12.38 -28.03
C LYS A 5 -38.91 -11.02 -28.30
N TYR A 6 -38.04 -10.00 -28.44
CA TYR A 6 -38.15 -8.62 -28.93
C TYR A 6 -38.52 -7.53 -27.89
N LEU A 7 -37.51 -6.76 -27.48
CA LEU A 7 -37.44 -5.37 -27.88
C LEU A 7 -35.98 -4.89 -27.78
N MET A 8 -35.37 -4.89 -28.93
CA MET A 8 -34.09 -4.22 -29.26
C MET A 8 -34.50 -3.11 -30.22
N PHE A 9 -33.76 -2.02 -30.18
CA PHE A 9 -33.72 -0.92 -31.13
C PHE A 9 -34.26 0.46 -30.69
N LEU A 10 -33.34 1.36 -30.92
CA LEU A 10 -33.42 2.76 -31.26
C LEU A 10 -33.24 3.78 -30.13
N PHE A 11 -31.98 4.24 -30.01
CA PHE A 11 -31.67 5.67 -30.05
C PHE A 11 -30.22 5.86 -30.54
N VAL A 12 -30.09 5.91 -31.88
CA VAL A 12 -28.93 6.48 -32.58
C VAL A 12 -29.47 7.64 -33.42
N ALA A 13 -28.71 8.71 -33.43
CA ALA A 13 -28.77 9.85 -34.32
C ALA A 13 -29.42 11.12 -33.77
N ALA A 14 -28.56 12.08 -33.41
CA ALA A 14 -28.55 13.41 -34.00
C ALA A 14 -27.39 14.23 -33.41
N LEU A 15 -26.25 14.27 -34.07
CA LEU A 15 -25.33 15.39 -33.98
C LEU A 15 -24.75 15.63 -35.34
N ALA A 16 -25.27 16.62 -36.01
CA ALA A 16 -24.69 17.16 -37.23
C ALA A 16 -24.54 18.69 -37.09
N ILE A 17 -23.30 19.16 -37.15
CA ILE A 17 -22.81 20.29 -37.92
C ILE A 17 -23.25 21.71 -37.50
N MET A 18 -22.26 22.51 -37.05
CA MET A 18 -22.10 23.92 -37.49
C MET A 18 -20.61 24.23 -37.68
N LEU A 19 -20.22 24.16 -38.93
CA LEU A 19 -19.09 24.86 -39.54
C LEU A 19 -19.67 26.00 -40.36
N VAL A 20 -19.32 27.25 -40.07
CA VAL A 20 -19.43 28.46 -40.93
C VAL A 20 -18.61 29.54 -40.23
N ALA A 21 -17.76 30.33 -40.81
CA ALA A 21 -17.20 30.56 -42.13
C ALA A 21 -16.15 31.65 -41.99
N CYS A 22 -15.22 31.66 -42.89
CA CYS A 22 -14.26 32.70 -43.19
C CYS A 22 -14.88 34.08 -43.38
N GLY A 23 -14.13 35.10 -42.99
CA GLY A 23 -14.33 36.47 -43.38
C GLY A 23 -12.99 37.16 -43.50
N ASP A 24 -12.48 37.18 -44.69
CA ASP A 24 -11.32 37.93 -45.19
C ASP A 24 -11.67 39.41 -45.29
N SER A 25 -10.76 40.28 -44.90
CA SER A 25 -10.74 41.66 -45.40
C SER A 25 -9.36 42.29 -45.21
N GLU A 26 -8.68 42.50 -46.33
CA GLU A 26 -7.50 43.33 -46.50
C GLU A 26 -7.78 44.80 -46.21
N GLY A 27 -6.72 45.51 -45.80
CA GLY A 27 -6.76 46.98 -45.70
C GLY A 27 -5.49 47.58 -45.07
N ASP A 28 -4.49 47.62 -45.78
CA ASP A 28 -3.36 48.50 -46.09
C ASP A 28 -3.21 49.86 -45.31
N SER A 29 -1.93 50.16 -45.05
CA SER A 29 -1.23 51.42 -45.01
C SER A 29 -0.75 52.03 -43.68
N LYS A 30 0.59 51.98 -43.60
CA LYS A 30 1.57 53.08 -43.36
C LYS A 30 1.75 53.65 -41.96
N ASP A 31 2.99 53.40 -41.52
CA ASP A 31 4.08 54.36 -41.20
C ASP A 31 3.77 55.43 -40.15
N ASP A 32 4.44 55.40 -39.06
CA ASP A 32 5.48 56.39 -38.75
C ASP A 32 6.28 56.06 -37.48
N SER A 33 7.56 56.31 -37.54
CA SER A 33 8.63 56.26 -36.57
C SER A 33 8.39 57.19 -35.37
N ASN A 34 8.73 56.71 -34.16
CA ASN A 34 9.49 57.59 -33.26
C ASN A 34 10.31 56.83 -32.22
N THR A 35 11.58 57.11 -32.22
CA THR A 35 12.63 56.77 -31.26
C THR A 35 12.34 57.36 -29.88
N GLY A 36 12.59 56.59 -28.83
CA GLY A 36 12.62 57.11 -27.47
C GLY A 36 13.34 56.15 -26.55
N ASP A 37 14.67 56.26 -26.44
CA ASP A 37 15.49 55.73 -25.37
C ASP A 37 14.94 56.12 -24.02
N ASN A 38 14.80 55.13 -23.13
CA ASN A 38 15.05 55.39 -21.72
C ASN A 38 15.49 54.11 -21.02
N ALA A 39 16.75 54.09 -20.65
CA ALA A 39 17.34 53.16 -19.72
C ALA A 39 16.69 53.37 -18.34
N SER A 40 16.31 52.31 -17.67
CA SER A 40 16.16 52.29 -16.22
C SER A 40 16.47 50.92 -15.69
N GLU A 41 17.59 50.85 -15.06
CA GLU A 41 18.04 50.10 -13.89
C GLU A 41 17.38 48.76 -13.58
N ASN A 42 18.21 47.78 -13.77
CA ASN A 42 18.22 46.46 -13.18
C ASN A 42 18.19 46.58 -11.64
N THR A 43 17.15 46.12 -11.01
CA THR A 43 17.17 45.72 -9.62
C THR A 43 17.01 44.21 -9.60
N GLU A 44 18.14 43.53 -9.58
CA GLU A 44 18.24 42.15 -9.06
C GLU A 44 17.69 42.17 -7.65
N ASN A 45 16.53 41.56 -7.45
CA ASN A 45 16.13 41.01 -6.17
C ASN A 45 16.08 39.52 -6.39
N GLY A 46 17.22 38.88 -6.12
CA GLY A 46 17.33 37.45 -5.97
C GLY A 46 16.51 37.04 -4.76
N ASN A 47 15.39 36.43 -4.99
CA ASN A 47 14.81 35.39 -4.15
C ASN A 47 14.91 34.12 -4.99
N ASP A 48 16.04 33.46 -4.83
CA ASP A 48 16.24 32.11 -5.27
C ASP A 48 15.55 31.22 -4.23
N GLU A 49 14.22 31.21 -4.23
CA GLU A 49 13.45 30.09 -3.71
C GLU A 49 13.56 29.04 -4.81
N GLY A 50 14.31 27.97 -4.53
CA GLY A 50 14.60 26.91 -5.46
C GLY A 50 13.31 26.42 -6.13
N ALA A 51 13.12 26.79 -7.38
CA ALA A 51 12.15 26.16 -8.24
C ALA A 51 12.59 24.69 -8.34
N SER A 52 11.84 23.77 -7.75
CA SER A 52 12.03 22.34 -7.99
C SER A 52 12.00 22.12 -9.50
N GLU A 53 13.00 21.43 -10.03
CA GLU A 53 13.04 21.09 -11.45
C GLU A 53 11.79 20.28 -11.78
N GLU A 54 10.99 20.71 -12.76
CA GLU A 54 9.81 19.97 -13.20
C GLU A 54 10.28 18.67 -13.86
N LEU A 55 9.93 17.54 -13.22
CA LEU A 55 10.25 16.21 -13.72
C LEU A 55 9.10 15.65 -14.56
N GLU A 56 9.45 14.79 -15.51
CA GLU A 56 8.50 14.07 -16.35
C GLU A 56 8.85 12.59 -16.39
N GLY A 57 7.88 11.73 -16.68
CA GLY A 57 8.08 10.29 -16.85
C GLY A 57 7.20 9.44 -15.96
N SER A 58 7.61 8.20 -15.73
CA SER A 58 6.85 7.26 -14.91
C SER A 58 7.70 6.65 -13.81
N VAL A 59 7.03 6.31 -12.71
CA VAL A 59 7.50 5.46 -11.61
C VAL A 59 6.56 4.27 -11.52
N VAL A 60 7.09 3.05 -11.52
CA VAL A 60 6.29 1.82 -11.51
C VAL A 60 6.56 1.03 -10.24
N ILE A 61 5.51 0.78 -9.48
CA ILE A 61 5.53 0.11 -8.18
C ILE A 61 4.60 -1.09 -8.24
N ASP A 62 5.02 -2.25 -7.74
CA ASP A 62 4.13 -3.38 -7.48
C ASP A 62 4.48 -4.00 -6.13
N GLY A 63 3.67 -4.91 -5.63
CA GLY A 63 4.01 -5.63 -4.43
C GLY A 63 2.87 -5.80 -3.44
N SER A 64 3.17 -5.54 -2.18
CA SER A 64 2.30 -5.84 -1.04
C SER A 64 0.96 -5.13 -1.09
N GLY A 65 -0.13 -5.92 -1.01
CA GLY A 65 -1.47 -5.37 -0.78
C GLY A 65 -1.62 -4.68 0.58
N THR A 66 -0.82 -5.06 1.58
CA THR A 66 -0.80 -4.40 2.90
C THR A 66 -0.27 -2.98 2.79
N VAL A 67 0.84 -2.77 2.08
CA VAL A 67 1.52 -1.46 1.95
C VAL A 67 0.81 -0.54 0.95
N TYR A 68 0.03 -1.12 0.05
CA TYR A 68 -0.67 -0.41 -1.02
C TYR A 68 -1.43 0.85 -0.59
N PRO A 69 -2.20 0.90 0.52
CA PRO A 69 -2.91 2.13 0.91
C PRO A 69 -1.96 3.31 1.16
N LEU A 70 -0.84 3.08 1.85
CA LEU A 70 0.17 4.11 2.12
C LEU A 70 0.84 4.57 0.83
N MET A 71 1.36 3.64 0.02
CA MET A 71 2.07 3.99 -1.21
C MET A 71 1.16 4.64 -2.26
N SER A 72 -0.11 4.23 -2.32
CA SER A 72 -1.09 4.89 -3.21
C SER A 72 -1.40 6.31 -2.76
N ARG A 73 -1.49 6.55 -1.45
CA ARG A 73 -1.73 7.89 -0.89
C ARG A 73 -0.55 8.82 -1.15
N LEU A 74 0.67 8.33 -0.93
CA LEU A 74 1.91 9.07 -1.25
C LEU A 74 2.02 9.37 -2.74
N ALA A 75 1.70 8.40 -3.60
CA ALA A 75 1.72 8.57 -5.05
C ALA A 75 0.71 9.64 -5.53
N GLU A 76 -0.50 9.63 -4.97
CA GLU A 76 -1.52 10.64 -5.27
C GLU A 76 -1.05 12.04 -4.89
N GLU A 77 -0.53 12.21 -3.68
CA GLU A 77 -0.05 13.50 -3.18
C GLU A 77 1.12 14.03 -4.01
N TYR A 78 2.11 13.17 -4.31
CA TYR A 78 3.26 13.51 -5.13
C TYR A 78 2.85 14.01 -6.53
N MET A 79 1.97 13.26 -7.21
CA MET A 79 1.47 13.64 -8.54
C MET A 79 0.63 14.91 -8.53
N LEU A 80 -0.06 15.21 -7.44
CA LEU A 80 -0.92 16.39 -7.37
C LEU A 80 -0.17 17.65 -6.98
N ASN A 81 0.78 17.56 -6.06
CA ASN A 81 1.33 18.72 -5.38
C ASN A 81 2.85 18.92 -5.57
N GLU A 82 3.61 17.84 -5.83
CA GLU A 82 5.06 17.90 -5.96
C GLU A 82 5.51 17.89 -7.43
N GLN A 83 5.16 16.84 -8.18
CA GLN A 83 5.61 16.63 -9.55
C GLN A 83 4.46 16.23 -10.49
N PRO A 84 3.62 17.16 -10.92
CA PRO A 84 2.45 16.87 -11.78
C PRO A 84 2.80 16.30 -13.16
N GLY A 85 4.06 16.41 -13.59
CA GLY A 85 4.57 15.82 -14.84
C GLY A 85 4.93 14.35 -14.73
N VAL A 86 4.98 13.78 -13.51
CA VAL A 86 5.34 12.39 -13.26
C VAL A 86 4.08 11.55 -13.07
N SER A 87 4.05 10.34 -13.66
CA SER A 87 3.01 9.34 -13.42
C SER A 87 3.54 8.27 -12.48
N VAL A 88 2.93 8.09 -11.31
CA VAL A 88 3.26 7.01 -10.38
C VAL A 88 2.17 5.95 -10.44
N GLU A 89 2.54 4.74 -10.84
CA GLU A 89 1.64 3.59 -10.98
C GLU A 89 1.90 2.61 -9.83
N VAL A 90 0.91 2.41 -8.95
CA VAL A 90 1.00 1.50 -7.80
C VAL A 90 0.07 0.31 -8.01
N SER A 91 0.64 -0.91 -8.00
CA SER A 91 -0.06 -2.18 -8.10
C SER A 91 0.08 -3.01 -6.82
N ARG A 92 -0.78 -4.02 -6.64
CA ARG A 92 -0.83 -4.83 -5.41
C ARG A 92 -0.93 -6.34 -5.69
N ALA A 93 0.04 -6.89 -6.42
CA ALA A 93 0.05 -8.31 -6.74
C ALA A 93 0.40 -9.24 -5.56
N GLY A 94 0.98 -8.69 -4.51
CA GLY A 94 1.53 -9.37 -3.34
C GLY A 94 3.05 -9.24 -3.28
N THR A 95 3.66 -9.32 -2.08
CA THR A 95 5.09 -9.13 -1.86
C THR A 95 5.95 -10.02 -2.77
N SER A 96 5.70 -11.32 -2.78
CA SER A 96 6.50 -12.28 -3.55
C SER A 96 6.30 -12.10 -5.05
N ALA A 97 5.05 -11.88 -5.52
CA ALA A 97 4.76 -11.60 -6.92
C ALA A 97 5.37 -10.25 -7.39
N GLY A 98 5.45 -9.29 -6.50
CA GLY A 98 6.15 -8.02 -6.73
C GLY A 98 7.66 -8.23 -6.91
N PHE A 99 8.32 -9.02 -6.04
CA PHE A 99 9.73 -9.37 -6.21
C PHE A 99 10.00 -10.13 -7.51
N GLU A 100 9.09 -11.00 -7.95
CA GLU A 100 9.22 -11.66 -9.24
C GLU A 100 9.27 -10.68 -10.42
N LYS A 101 8.53 -9.57 -10.34
CA LYS A 101 8.53 -8.50 -11.36
C LYS A 101 9.70 -7.55 -11.20
N PHE A 102 10.05 -7.20 -9.97
CA PHE A 102 11.14 -6.31 -9.63
C PHE A 102 12.51 -6.90 -10.03
N LEU A 103 12.71 -8.20 -9.80
CA LEU A 103 13.95 -8.93 -10.09
C LEU A 103 13.97 -9.47 -11.53
N GLN A 104 13.77 -8.57 -12.49
CA GLN A 104 13.84 -8.85 -13.93
C GLN A 104 14.63 -7.77 -14.66
N GLU A 105 15.12 -8.08 -15.85
CA GLU A 105 15.62 -7.07 -16.78
C GLU A 105 14.46 -6.12 -17.14
N ASN A 106 14.59 -4.84 -16.89
CA ASN A 106 13.53 -3.83 -16.98
C ASN A 106 12.34 -4.08 -16.03
N GLY A 107 12.62 -4.58 -14.82
CA GLY A 107 11.64 -4.73 -13.75
C GLY A 107 11.09 -3.40 -13.24
N THR A 108 10.18 -3.48 -12.26
CA THR A 108 9.61 -2.30 -11.60
C THR A 108 10.67 -1.44 -10.91
N ASP A 109 10.38 -0.16 -10.70
CA ASP A 109 11.28 0.77 -10.01
C ASP A 109 11.29 0.50 -8.50
N PHE A 110 10.14 0.07 -7.97
CA PHE A 110 9.97 -0.32 -6.57
C PHE A 110 9.22 -1.65 -6.44
N ASN A 111 9.46 -2.31 -5.29
CA ASN A 111 8.65 -3.40 -4.81
C ASN A 111 8.20 -3.14 -3.37
N ASP A 112 6.89 -3.01 -3.16
CA ASP A 112 6.31 -2.90 -1.82
C ASP A 112 6.30 -4.27 -1.13
N ALA A 113 6.67 -4.31 0.15
CA ALA A 113 6.81 -5.56 0.87
C ALA A 113 6.36 -5.47 2.34
N SER A 114 5.67 -6.48 2.81
CA SER A 114 5.27 -6.64 4.21
C SER A 114 6.12 -7.70 4.95
N ARG A 115 7.30 -7.94 4.44
CA ARG A 115 8.42 -8.70 5.03
C ARG A 115 9.75 -8.22 4.47
N VAL A 116 10.84 -8.59 5.12
CA VAL A 116 12.18 -8.38 4.56
C VAL A 116 12.40 -9.21 3.29
N ILE A 117 13.27 -8.71 2.41
CA ILE A 117 13.72 -9.42 1.22
C ILE A 117 14.42 -10.72 1.61
N LYS A 118 14.08 -11.85 0.97
CA LYS A 118 14.69 -13.16 1.23
C LYS A 118 16.11 -13.27 0.67
N ASP A 119 16.92 -14.16 1.24
CA ASP A 119 18.28 -14.38 0.77
C ASP A 119 18.35 -14.86 -0.69
N GLU A 120 17.36 -15.65 -1.14
CA GLU A 120 17.22 -16.07 -2.54
C GLU A 120 16.88 -14.92 -3.49
N GLU A 121 16.07 -13.94 -3.01
CA GLU A 121 15.73 -12.74 -3.76
C GLU A 121 16.94 -11.80 -3.84
N LYS A 122 17.72 -11.64 -2.74
CA LYS A 122 19.00 -10.90 -2.76
C LYS A 122 19.99 -11.52 -3.73
N ALA A 123 20.16 -12.85 -3.66
CA ALA A 123 21.05 -13.56 -4.58
C ALA A 123 20.63 -13.38 -6.06
N LYS A 124 19.32 -13.32 -6.32
CA LYS A 124 18.78 -13.05 -7.64
C LYS A 124 19.06 -11.62 -8.11
N ALA A 125 18.92 -10.62 -7.20
CA ALA A 125 19.29 -9.24 -7.48
C ALA A 125 20.78 -9.12 -7.86
N ASP A 126 21.67 -9.74 -7.08
CA ASP A 126 23.11 -9.78 -7.34
C ASP A 126 23.43 -10.41 -8.71
N GLU A 127 22.75 -11.52 -9.06
CA GLU A 127 22.93 -12.21 -10.34
C GLU A 127 22.55 -11.33 -11.55
N LEU A 128 21.53 -10.49 -11.38
CA LEU A 128 21.05 -9.55 -12.39
C LEU A 128 21.77 -8.21 -12.36
N GLY A 129 22.65 -7.96 -11.36
CA GLY A 129 23.34 -6.69 -11.17
C GLY A 129 22.39 -5.57 -10.75
N ILE A 130 21.28 -5.90 -10.09
CA ILE A 130 20.33 -4.95 -9.53
C ILE A 130 20.81 -4.57 -8.14
N GLU A 131 21.17 -3.32 -7.95
CA GLU A 131 21.45 -2.74 -6.64
C GLU A 131 20.12 -2.42 -5.95
N VAL A 132 19.85 -3.06 -4.81
CA VAL A 132 18.58 -2.94 -4.07
C VAL A 132 18.79 -2.14 -2.81
N MET A 133 17.97 -1.12 -2.59
CA MET A 133 17.93 -0.37 -1.32
C MET A 133 16.60 -0.64 -0.61
N GLU A 134 16.69 -1.04 0.65
CA GLU A 134 15.53 -1.25 1.53
C GLU A 134 15.12 0.07 2.17
N LEU A 135 13.87 0.46 1.98
CA LEU A 135 13.26 1.63 2.59
C LEU A 135 12.13 1.17 3.50
N LYS A 136 12.35 1.25 4.81
CA LYS A 136 11.30 0.99 5.80
C LYS A 136 10.36 2.18 5.82
N VAL A 137 9.10 1.95 5.46
CA VAL A 137 8.14 3.06 5.29
C VAL A 137 7.15 3.19 6.44
N ALA A 138 6.88 2.14 7.19
CA ALA A 138 5.95 2.19 8.32
C ALA A 138 6.01 0.91 9.16
N LEU A 139 5.23 0.88 10.26
CA LEU A 139 4.98 -0.31 11.08
C LEU A 139 3.52 -0.74 10.91
N ASP A 140 3.31 -2.03 10.63
CA ASP A 140 1.99 -2.67 10.52
C ASP A 140 1.73 -3.60 11.68
N GLY A 141 0.50 -3.60 12.20
CA GLY A 141 0.02 -4.57 13.19
C GLY A 141 -0.76 -5.68 12.52
N LEU A 142 -0.31 -6.93 12.64
CA LEU A 142 -1.12 -8.08 12.26
C LEU A 142 -2.35 -8.13 13.15
N THR A 143 -3.54 -7.97 12.58
CA THR A 143 -4.79 -7.91 13.33
C THR A 143 -5.58 -9.19 13.15
N ILE A 144 -5.94 -9.84 14.24
CA ILE A 144 -6.89 -10.94 14.26
C ILE A 144 -8.28 -10.34 14.38
N VAL A 145 -9.20 -10.77 13.52
CA VAL A 145 -10.55 -10.20 13.42
C VAL A 145 -11.64 -11.26 13.49
N THR A 146 -12.79 -10.87 14.03
CA THR A 146 -14.00 -11.68 14.09
C THR A 146 -15.21 -10.88 13.61
N HIS A 147 -16.34 -11.59 13.43
CA HIS A 147 -17.63 -10.95 13.15
C HIS A 147 -18.06 -10.03 14.31
N PRO A 148 -18.75 -8.89 14.06
CA PRO A 148 -19.18 -7.97 15.11
C PRO A 148 -20.07 -8.60 16.20
N ASP A 149 -20.88 -9.60 15.84
CA ASP A 149 -21.76 -10.32 16.78
C ASP A 149 -21.05 -11.49 17.49
N ASN A 150 -19.75 -11.71 17.25
CA ASN A 150 -18.94 -12.65 18.01
C ASN A 150 -18.53 -11.96 19.33
N ASP A 151 -19.32 -12.15 20.38
CA ASP A 151 -19.12 -11.52 21.68
C ASP A 151 -18.37 -12.43 22.68
N TRP A 152 -17.94 -13.62 22.23
CA TRP A 152 -17.25 -14.60 23.09
C TRP A 152 -15.73 -14.63 22.86
N ALA A 153 -15.23 -14.53 21.63
CA ALA A 153 -13.79 -14.58 21.33
C ALA A 153 -13.21 -13.15 21.18
N THR A 154 -13.46 -12.29 22.16
CA THR A 154 -12.97 -10.90 22.19
C THR A 154 -11.50 -10.78 22.58
N GLU A 155 -10.96 -11.81 23.24
CA GLU A 155 -9.58 -11.91 23.68
C GLU A 155 -9.08 -13.34 23.45
N LEU A 156 -7.87 -13.49 22.92
CA LEU A 156 -7.20 -14.79 22.72
C LEU A 156 -5.72 -14.66 23.10
N THR A 157 -5.15 -15.75 23.61
CA THR A 157 -3.69 -15.84 23.72
C THR A 157 -3.06 -16.14 22.37
N VAL A 158 -1.75 -15.88 22.23
CA VAL A 158 -0.99 -16.25 21.02
C VAL A 158 -1.14 -17.75 20.73
N ASP A 159 -1.06 -18.62 21.74
CA ASP A 159 -1.23 -20.08 21.60
C ASP A 159 -2.63 -20.44 21.12
N GLN A 160 -3.68 -19.75 21.57
CA GLN A 160 -5.05 -19.99 21.09
C GLN A 160 -5.22 -19.57 19.63
N VAL A 161 -4.68 -18.42 19.24
CA VAL A 161 -4.65 -18.01 17.83
C VAL A 161 -3.93 -19.06 16.98
N LYS A 162 -2.73 -19.47 17.40
CA LYS A 162 -1.95 -20.52 16.74
C LYS A 162 -2.75 -21.82 16.62
N GLY A 163 -3.34 -22.32 17.71
CA GLY A 163 -4.11 -23.56 17.72
C GLY A 163 -5.37 -23.54 16.83
N ILE A 164 -6.03 -22.36 16.70
CA ILE A 164 -7.15 -22.17 15.75
C ILE A 164 -6.66 -22.38 14.32
N PHE A 165 -5.61 -21.68 13.93
CA PHE A 165 -5.13 -21.69 12.55
C PHE A 165 -4.33 -22.95 12.18
N LEU A 166 -3.87 -23.73 13.16
CA LEU A 166 -3.34 -25.08 12.96
C LEU A 166 -4.45 -26.17 12.96
N GLY A 167 -5.69 -25.82 13.35
CA GLY A 167 -6.82 -26.76 13.40
C GLY A 167 -6.85 -27.64 14.66
N GLU A 168 -6.10 -27.27 15.70
CA GLU A 168 -6.15 -27.94 17.02
C GLU A 168 -7.50 -27.68 17.71
N TYR A 169 -8.07 -26.50 17.51
CA TYR A 169 -9.42 -26.12 17.91
C TYR A 169 -10.34 -26.11 16.70
N THR A 170 -11.35 -26.97 16.70
CA THR A 170 -12.29 -27.08 15.58
C THR A 170 -13.57 -26.29 15.83
N ASN A 171 -14.00 -26.21 17.09
CA ASN A 171 -15.17 -25.45 17.51
C ASN A 171 -14.77 -24.42 18.58
N TRP A 172 -15.55 -23.37 18.73
CA TRP A 172 -15.29 -22.35 19.74
C TRP A 172 -15.29 -22.93 21.16
N SER A 173 -16.14 -23.94 21.44
CA SER A 173 -16.19 -24.64 22.73
C SER A 173 -14.95 -25.50 23.03
N ASP A 174 -14.07 -25.77 22.07
CA ASP A 174 -12.81 -26.47 22.29
C ASP A 174 -11.79 -25.54 23.01
N ILE A 175 -11.93 -24.22 22.84
CA ILE A 175 -11.10 -23.21 23.50
C ILE A 175 -11.65 -22.88 24.88
N ASN A 176 -12.96 -22.68 25.00
CA ASN A 176 -13.65 -22.43 26.25
C ASN A 176 -15.02 -23.12 26.23
N PRO A 177 -15.29 -24.06 27.16
CA PRO A 177 -16.55 -24.81 27.20
C PRO A 177 -17.82 -23.97 27.33
N ASP A 178 -17.69 -22.70 27.76
CA ASP A 178 -18.82 -21.76 27.87
C ASP A 178 -19.15 -21.06 26.56
N TRP A 179 -18.30 -21.22 25.53
CA TRP A 179 -18.49 -20.66 24.21
C TRP A 179 -19.36 -21.54 23.31
N PRO A 180 -19.88 -21.02 22.17
CA PRO A 180 -20.68 -21.80 21.24
C PRO A 180 -19.97 -23.08 20.76
N SER A 181 -20.72 -24.15 20.52
CA SER A 181 -20.17 -25.40 19.97
C SER A 181 -20.15 -25.44 18.43
N GLU A 182 -20.24 -24.28 17.79
CA GLU A 182 -20.17 -24.10 16.36
C GLU A 182 -18.73 -24.18 15.87
N LYS A 183 -18.61 -24.64 14.62
CA LYS A 183 -17.32 -24.78 13.95
C LYS A 183 -16.71 -23.42 13.66
N ILE A 184 -15.43 -23.26 13.99
CA ILE A 184 -14.63 -22.08 13.63
C ILE A 184 -14.40 -22.06 12.12
N GLN A 185 -14.68 -20.92 11.46
CA GLN A 185 -14.38 -20.70 10.06
C GLN A 185 -13.18 -19.74 9.93
N THR A 186 -12.10 -20.24 9.35
CA THR A 186 -10.82 -19.52 9.27
C THR A 186 -10.63 -18.86 7.91
N TYR A 187 -10.15 -17.61 7.91
CA TYR A 187 -9.91 -16.79 6.74
C TYR A 187 -8.54 -16.11 6.81
N GLY A 188 -7.91 -15.90 5.66
CA GLY A 188 -6.63 -15.19 5.60
C GLY A 188 -6.23 -14.77 4.19
N PRO A 189 -5.20 -13.94 4.03
CA PRO A 189 -4.61 -13.68 2.74
C PRO A 189 -3.92 -14.94 2.20
N ASN A 190 -3.78 -15.05 0.88
CA ASN A 190 -3.08 -16.18 0.29
C ASN A 190 -1.54 -16.02 0.37
N GLU A 191 -0.82 -17.05 -0.06
CA GLU A 191 0.65 -17.17 0.03
C GLU A 191 1.44 -16.11 -0.76
N ASN A 192 0.78 -15.34 -1.65
CA ASN A 192 1.43 -14.23 -2.34
C ASN A 192 1.58 -12.97 -1.47
N HIS A 193 0.96 -12.97 -0.29
CA HIS A 193 1.00 -11.83 0.62
C HIS A 193 2.04 -12.03 1.72
N GLY A 194 2.90 -11.04 1.94
CA GLY A 194 3.82 -11.04 3.07
C GLY A 194 3.13 -11.08 4.44
N THR A 195 1.82 -10.76 4.53
CA THR A 195 1.02 -10.96 5.74
C THR A 195 0.82 -12.45 6.04
N TYR A 196 0.59 -13.27 4.99
CA TYR A 196 0.56 -14.72 5.12
C TYR A 196 1.92 -15.25 5.54
N GLU A 197 3.00 -14.83 4.85
CA GLU A 197 4.37 -15.27 5.14
C GLU A 197 4.75 -14.91 6.59
N PHE A 198 4.49 -13.67 7.03
CA PHE A 198 4.75 -13.25 8.42
C PHE A 198 3.97 -14.12 9.43
N PHE A 199 2.69 -14.38 9.18
CA PHE A 199 1.86 -15.21 10.04
C PHE A 199 2.38 -16.65 10.10
N TYR A 200 2.70 -17.23 8.94
CA TYR A 200 3.25 -18.58 8.80
C TYR A 200 4.60 -18.74 9.52
N GLU A 201 5.54 -17.82 9.27
CA GLU A 201 6.89 -17.91 9.79
C GLU A 201 6.98 -17.57 11.28
N ASN A 202 6.29 -16.50 11.72
CA ASN A 202 6.48 -15.95 13.07
C ASN A 202 5.41 -16.38 14.09
N ILE A 203 4.19 -16.69 13.64
CA ILE A 203 3.10 -17.08 14.54
C ILE A 203 2.91 -18.59 14.51
N LEU A 204 2.87 -19.20 13.33
CA LEU A 204 2.69 -20.64 13.18
C LEU A 204 4.01 -21.43 13.24
N GLU A 205 5.17 -20.74 13.31
CA GLU A 205 6.51 -21.40 13.36
C GLU A 205 6.70 -22.39 12.22
N GLU A 206 6.36 -21.98 10.99
CA GLU A 206 6.45 -22.75 9.75
C GLU A 206 5.57 -24.01 9.73
N GLN A 207 4.50 -24.06 10.54
CA GLN A 207 3.53 -25.16 10.50
C GLN A 207 2.39 -24.84 9.55
N ASP A 208 1.91 -25.85 8.81
CA ASP A 208 0.86 -25.70 7.81
C ASP A 208 -0.47 -25.24 8.43
N LEU A 209 -1.13 -24.31 7.77
CA LEU A 209 -2.48 -23.85 8.10
C LEU A 209 -3.49 -25.01 8.03
N VAL A 210 -4.53 -24.92 8.85
CA VAL A 210 -5.64 -25.89 8.90
C VAL A 210 -6.21 -26.13 7.50
N GLU A 211 -6.45 -27.41 7.18
CA GLU A 211 -7.08 -27.79 5.91
C GLU A 211 -8.47 -27.16 5.79
N GLY A 212 -8.71 -26.47 4.66
CA GLY A 212 -9.98 -25.82 4.37
C GLY A 212 -10.09 -24.37 4.84
N ILE A 213 -9.00 -23.77 5.33
CA ILE A 213 -8.93 -22.31 5.49
C ILE A 213 -9.26 -21.61 4.15
N ASN A 214 -10.02 -20.53 4.20
CA ASN A 214 -10.38 -19.76 3.02
C ASN A 214 -9.38 -18.62 2.80
N LEU A 215 -8.42 -18.84 1.89
CA LEU A 215 -7.37 -17.89 1.55
C LEU A 215 -7.79 -17.01 0.36
N GLN A 216 -7.58 -15.70 0.47
CA GLN A 216 -8.00 -14.72 -0.52
C GLN A 216 -6.85 -13.84 -1.00
N GLN A 217 -6.89 -13.44 -2.28
CA GLN A 217 -5.97 -12.46 -2.85
C GLN A 217 -6.35 -11.03 -2.48
N ASP A 218 -7.62 -10.74 -2.25
CA ASP A 218 -8.11 -9.38 -1.99
C ASP A 218 -8.59 -9.22 -0.54
N TYR A 219 -8.03 -8.23 0.16
CA TYR A 219 -8.36 -7.98 1.57
C TYR A 219 -9.80 -7.49 1.78
N SER A 220 -10.38 -6.76 0.82
CA SER A 220 -11.79 -6.34 0.92
C SER A 220 -12.74 -7.54 0.86
N THR A 221 -12.35 -8.60 0.13
CA THR A 221 -13.07 -9.87 0.14
C THR A 221 -12.97 -10.55 1.51
N LEU A 222 -11.79 -10.55 2.15
CA LEU A 222 -11.62 -11.09 3.50
C LEU A 222 -12.51 -10.38 4.52
N VAL A 223 -12.52 -9.03 4.51
CA VAL A 223 -13.42 -8.25 5.38
C VAL A 223 -14.87 -8.65 5.18
N THR A 224 -15.31 -8.79 3.92
CA THR A 224 -16.68 -9.21 3.59
C THR A 224 -16.99 -10.59 4.16
N LEU A 225 -16.12 -11.58 3.92
CA LEU A 225 -16.31 -12.96 4.38
C LEU A 225 -16.38 -13.07 5.90
N VAL A 226 -15.52 -12.34 6.62
CA VAL A 226 -15.56 -12.32 8.10
C VAL A 226 -16.83 -11.61 8.59
N SER A 227 -17.27 -10.55 7.92
CA SER A 227 -18.48 -9.80 8.31
C SER A 227 -19.80 -10.49 7.99
N GLU A 228 -19.78 -11.60 7.25
CA GLU A 228 -20.99 -12.38 6.88
C GLU A 228 -21.15 -13.68 7.69
N ASP A 229 -20.15 -14.10 8.48
CA ASP A 229 -20.19 -15.33 9.25
C ASP A 229 -19.82 -15.06 10.73
N THR A 230 -20.78 -15.24 11.63
CA THR A 230 -20.61 -15.04 13.08
C THR A 230 -19.53 -15.97 13.68
N ASN A 231 -19.24 -17.09 13.04
CA ASN A 231 -18.21 -18.04 13.46
C ASN A 231 -16.86 -17.82 12.77
N ALA A 232 -16.73 -16.74 12.00
CA ALA A 232 -15.51 -16.39 11.31
C ALA A 232 -14.43 -15.86 12.27
N ILE A 233 -13.18 -16.23 11.96
CA ILE A 233 -11.96 -15.60 12.44
C ILE A 233 -11.02 -15.43 11.24
N GLY A 234 -10.41 -14.26 11.13
CA GLY A 234 -9.48 -13.97 10.05
C GLY A 234 -8.28 -13.17 10.53
N PHE A 235 -7.31 -12.95 9.64
CA PHE A 235 -6.15 -12.10 9.92
C PHE A 235 -5.78 -11.25 8.70
N PHE A 236 -5.39 -10.00 8.96
CA PHE A 236 -4.86 -9.06 7.95
C PHE A 236 -4.18 -7.85 8.64
N GLY A 237 -3.64 -6.91 7.88
CA GLY A 237 -2.98 -5.71 8.43
C GLY A 237 -3.96 -4.74 9.10
N PHE A 238 -3.49 -4.03 10.11
CA PHE A 238 -4.27 -3.10 10.94
C PHE A 238 -5.02 -2.05 10.11
N GLY A 239 -4.42 -1.51 9.06
CA GLY A 239 -5.06 -0.50 8.22
C GLY A 239 -6.38 -0.96 7.59
N TYR A 240 -6.47 -2.22 7.20
CA TYR A 240 -7.73 -2.79 6.71
C TYR A 240 -8.77 -2.98 7.81
N TYR A 241 -8.34 -3.34 9.02
CA TYR A 241 -9.23 -3.38 10.18
C TYR A 241 -9.74 -1.97 10.51
N ASP A 242 -8.85 -0.99 10.66
CA ASP A 242 -9.22 0.37 11.07
C ASP A 242 -10.21 1.01 10.09
N SER A 243 -9.99 0.81 8.79
CA SER A 243 -10.89 1.27 7.73
C SER A 243 -12.24 0.53 7.67
N ASN A 244 -12.38 -0.60 8.39
CA ASN A 244 -13.58 -1.46 8.38
C ASN A 244 -14.07 -1.86 9.78
N LYS A 245 -13.68 -1.13 10.82
CA LYS A 245 -14.06 -1.39 12.22
C LYS A 245 -15.56 -1.39 12.52
N GLU A 246 -16.37 -0.88 11.59
CA GLU A 246 -17.82 -0.98 11.64
C GLU A 246 -18.37 -2.35 11.15
N LYS A 247 -17.50 -3.16 10.50
CA LYS A 247 -17.88 -4.45 9.89
C LYS A 247 -17.26 -5.65 10.58
N VAL A 248 -16.13 -5.48 11.25
CA VAL A 248 -15.38 -6.54 11.93
C VAL A 248 -14.81 -6.03 13.25
N ASN A 249 -14.67 -6.91 14.23
CA ASN A 249 -14.03 -6.61 15.51
C ASN A 249 -12.60 -7.09 15.53
N ALA A 250 -11.68 -6.31 16.11
CA ALA A 250 -10.35 -6.80 16.45
C ALA A 250 -10.41 -7.63 17.74
N VAL A 251 -9.69 -8.73 17.74
CA VAL A 251 -9.46 -9.57 18.92
C VAL A 251 -8.27 -9.03 19.69
N GLY A 252 -8.42 -8.82 20.99
CA GLY A 252 -7.30 -8.52 21.89
C GLY A 252 -6.37 -9.74 22.00
N ILE A 253 -5.06 -9.53 21.86
CA ILE A 253 -4.07 -10.61 21.95
C ILE A 253 -3.34 -10.53 23.26
N ASP A 254 -3.39 -11.60 24.04
CA ASP A 254 -2.63 -11.73 25.27
C ASP A 254 -1.24 -12.33 24.99
N PHE A 255 -0.23 -11.49 25.14
CA PHE A 255 1.18 -11.84 25.01
C PHE A 255 1.79 -12.32 26.35
N GLY A 256 0.97 -12.47 27.41
CA GLY A 256 1.38 -12.95 28.75
C GLY A 256 1.27 -11.89 29.86
N GLU A 257 0.95 -10.64 29.52
CA GLU A 257 0.75 -9.54 30.47
C GLU A 257 -0.68 -8.96 30.43
N GLY A 258 -1.59 -9.65 29.73
CA GLY A 258 -2.97 -9.23 29.48
C GLY A 258 -3.23 -8.97 28.00
N ALA A 259 -4.50 -8.96 27.61
CA ALA A 259 -4.89 -8.79 26.22
C ALA A 259 -4.71 -7.34 25.77
N VAL A 260 -4.07 -7.16 24.61
CA VAL A 260 -3.83 -5.87 23.94
C VAL A 260 -4.59 -5.83 22.61
N VAL A 261 -5.41 -4.80 22.43
CA VAL A 261 -6.07 -4.56 21.13
C VAL A 261 -5.13 -3.73 20.25
N PRO A 262 -4.97 -4.07 18.96
CA PRO A 262 -4.14 -3.29 18.05
C PRO A 262 -4.67 -1.86 17.89
N SER A 263 -3.76 -0.89 17.95
CA SER A 263 -4.00 0.54 17.72
C SER A 263 -2.70 1.20 17.27
N LEU A 264 -2.79 2.41 16.73
CA LEU A 264 -1.57 3.16 16.36
C LEU A 264 -0.63 3.41 17.56
N ASP A 265 -1.17 3.47 18.77
CA ASP A 265 -0.38 3.67 19.99
C ASP A 265 0.30 2.36 20.47
N THR A 266 -0.29 1.18 20.18
CA THR A 266 0.24 -0.10 20.63
C THR A 266 1.11 -0.78 19.59
N ILE A 267 0.96 -0.42 18.30
CA ILE A 267 1.77 -0.92 17.17
C ILE A 267 3.07 -0.10 17.11
N ALA A 268 4.08 -0.59 17.83
CA ALA A 268 5.44 -0.05 17.82
C ALA A 268 6.42 -1.22 18.00
N GLU A 269 7.69 -1.04 17.61
CA GLU A 269 8.68 -2.13 17.71
C GLU A 269 8.91 -2.59 19.16
N ASP A 270 8.74 -1.68 20.12
CA ASP A 270 8.82 -1.93 21.56
C ASP A 270 7.49 -1.67 22.28
N GLY A 271 6.37 -1.62 21.53
CA GLY A 271 5.02 -1.42 22.06
C GLY A 271 4.39 -2.69 22.61
N ASP A 272 3.25 -2.51 23.27
CA ASP A 272 2.51 -3.62 23.91
C ASP A 272 2.01 -4.66 22.86
N TYR A 273 1.93 -4.29 21.57
CA TYR A 273 1.54 -5.16 20.45
C TYR A 273 2.74 -5.63 19.60
N ALA A 274 3.99 -5.46 20.10
CA ALA A 274 5.23 -5.78 19.37
C ALA A 274 5.29 -7.22 18.85
N GLY A 275 4.69 -8.20 19.55
CA GLY A 275 4.65 -9.60 19.12
C GLY A 275 3.91 -9.83 17.78
N PHE A 276 3.00 -8.92 17.41
CA PHE A 276 2.28 -8.94 16.13
C PHE A 276 2.54 -7.68 15.30
N THR A 277 3.54 -6.89 15.66
CA THR A 277 4.01 -5.72 14.90
C THR A 277 5.16 -6.11 13.99
N ARG A 278 5.15 -5.56 12.79
CA ARG A 278 6.23 -5.77 11.82
C ARG A 278 6.51 -4.50 11.03
N PRO A 279 7.76 -4.28 10.62
CA PRO A 279 8.06 -3.25 9.64
C PRO A 279 7.50 -3.62 8.27
N VAL A 280 7.12 -2.60 7.51
CA VAL A 280 6.77 -2.71 6.11
C VAL A 280 7.68 -1.81 5.29
N PHE A 281 7.93 -2.22 4.05
CA PHE A 281 9.01 -1.69 3.23
C PHE A 281 8.53 -1.34 1.82
N THR A 282 9.29 -0.48 1.15
CA THR A 282 9.40 -0.46 -0.30
C THR A 282 10.87 -0.65 -0.67
N TYR A 283 11.15 -1.51 -1.63
CA TYR A 283 12.50 -1.79 -2.12
C TYR A 283 12.76 -1.03 -3.40
N LEU A 284 13.76 -0.16 -3.40
CA LEU A 284 14.14 0.67 -4.54
C LEU A 284 15.17 -0.06 -5.42
N ASN A 285 14.95 -0.05 -6.74
CA ASN A 285 15.98 -0.36 -7.72
C ASN A 285 16.89 0.86 -7.91
N VAL A 286 18.06 0.82 -7.26
CA VAL A 286 19.02 1.93 -7.27
C VAL A 286 19.54 2.21 -8.67
N ASN A 287 19.66 1.21 -9.54
CA ASN A 287 20.07 1.41 -10.92
C ASN A 287 19.05 2.30 -11.65
N ASN A 288 17.77 2.02 -11.48
CA ASN A 288 16.70 2.84 -12.05
C ASN A 288 16.70 4.27 -11.48
N ALA A 289 16.95 4.41 -10.16
CA ALA A 289 17.06 5.74 -9.52
C ALA A 289 18.22 6.57 -10.06
N LYS A 290 19.35 5.93 -10.42
CA LYS A 290 20.50 6.60 -11.07
C LYS A 290 20.22 7.04 -12.51
N GLU A 291 19.34 6.32 -13.22
CA GLU A 291 19.02 6.58 -14.63
C GLU A 291 17.80 7.48 -14.83
N LYS A 292 16.87 7.48 -13.86
CA LYS A 292 15.57 8.15 -13.92
C LYS A 292 15.44 9.12 -12.74
N ALA A 293 15.64 10.41 -12.98
CA ALA A 293 15.58 11.43 -11.93
C ALA A 293 14.27 11.40 -11.14
N GLN A 294 13.13 11.16 -11.81
CA GLN A 294 11.82 11.06 -11.15
C GLN A 294 11.70 9.86 -10.19
N VAL A 295 12.47 8.77 -10.40
CA VAL A 295 12.46 7.60 -9.49
C VAL A 295 13.20 7.94 -8.21
N LEU A 296 14.35 8.62 -8.30
CA LEU A 296 15.09 9.06 -7.13
C LEU A 296 14.32 10.13 -6.33
N ASP A 297 13.78 11.13 -7.03
CA ASP A 297 12.98 12.19 -6.42
C ASP A 297 11.77 11.63 -5.67
N TYR A 298 11.04 10.69 -6.29
CA TYR A 298 9.93 10.01 -5.63
C TYR A 298 10.38 9.19 -4.41
N ALA A 299 11.53 8.51 -4.46
CA ALA A 299 12.07 7.77 -3.31
C ALA A 299 12.35 8.69 -2.12
N ILE A 300 12.96 9.87 -2.38
CA ILE A 300 13.23 10.89 -1.36
C ILE A 300 11.92 11.40 -0.77
N TYR A 301 10.96 11.78 -1.63
CA TYR A 301 9.64 12.24 -1.21
C TYR A 301 8.92 11.20 -0.32
N VAL A 302 8.95 9.92 -0.69
CA VAL A 302 8.36 8.84 0.12
C VAL A 302 8.93 8.86 1.52
N MET A 303 10.25 8.94 1.69
CA MET A 303 10.87 8.90 3.02
C MET A 303 10.69 10.20 3.82
N GLU A 304 10.59 11.34 3.16
CA GLU A 304 10.30 12.62 3.81
C GLU A 304 8.84 12.72 4.29
N SER A 305 7.90 12.02 3.61
CA SER A 305 6.47 12.20 3.81
C SER A 305 5.77 11.00 4.44
N THR A 306 6.41 9.82 4.52
CA THR A 306 5.73 8.58 4.94
C THR A 306 5.10 8.70 6.33
N ASN A 307 5.76 9.34 7.28
CA ASN A 307 5.24 9.51 8.65
C ASN A 307 3.99 10.42 8.70
N ASP A 308 3.87 11.38 7.80
CA ASP A 308 2.71 12.28 7.72
C ASP A 308 1.44 11.54 7.27
N PHE A 309 1.61 10.52 6.42
CA PHE A 309 0.50 9.75 5.84
C PHE A 309 0.27 8.38 6.48
N ALA A 310 1.22 7.88 7.30
CA ALA A 310 1.13 6.56 7.92
C ALA A 310 -0.17 6.40 8.72
N GLY A 311 -0.47 7.33 9.64
CA GLY A 311 -1.63 7.24 10.53
C GLY A 311 -2.98 7.21 9.81
N GLU A 312 -3.16 8.03 8.75
CA GLU A 312 -4.42 8.06 7.98
C GLU A 312 -4.62 6.82 7.11
N THR A 313 -3.54 6.09 6.81
CA THR A 313 -3.57 4.84 6.04
C THR A 313 -3.53 3.58 6.92
N GLY A 314 -3.56 3.76 8.24
CA GLY A 314 -3.64 2.69 9.23
C GLY A 314 -2.31 2.05 9.60
N PHE A 315 -1.22 2.80 9.47
CA PHE A 315 0.11 2.37 9.90
C PHE A 315 0.61 3.23 11.07
N ALA A 316 1.47 2.66 11.90
CA ALA A 316 2.24 3.45 12.83
C ALA A 316 3.51 4.00 12.14
N PRO A 317 3.91 5.25 12.47
CA PRO A 317 5.10 5.85 11.88
C PRO A 317 6.39 5.14 12.34
N ILE A 318 7.43 5.24 11.52
CA ILE A 318 8.80 4.87 11.94
C ILE A 318 9.45 6.01 12.72
N PRO A 319 10.52 5.73 13.50
CA PRO A 319 11.28 6.79 14.16
C PRO A 319 11.78 7.85 13.16
N GLU A 320 11.63 9.12 13.50
CA GLU A 320 12.05 10.25 12.65
C GLU A 320 13.53 10.20 12.27
N GLU A 321 14.39 9.80 13.23
CA GLU A 321 15.83 9.63 12.98
C GLU A 321 16.13 8.56 11.94
N GLU A 322 15.32 7.50 11.89
CA GLU A 322 15.45 6.42 10.88
C GLU A 322 15.00 6.91 9.50
N ALA A 323 13.86 7.60 9.42
CA ALA A 323 13.39 8.20 8.16
C ALA A 323 14.42 9.18 7.59
N GLN A 324 14.97 10.07 8.42
CA GLN A 324 15.98 11.03 8.00
C GLN A 324 17.29 10.36 7.53
N ALA A 325 17.72 9.29 8.20
CA ALA A 325 18.89 8.54 7.77
C ALA A 325 18.73 7.95 6.35
N LEU A 326 17.52 7.44 6.03
CA LEU A 326 17.21 6.93 4.69
C LEU A 326 17.15 8.06 3.64
N VAL A 327 16.63 9.24 4.00
CA VAL A 327 16.69 10.44 3.13
C VAL A 327 18.14 10.82 2.84
N ASP A 328 19.02 10.82 3.84
CA ASP A 328 20.43 11.15 3.66
C ASP A 328 21.15 10.14 2.75
N GLU A 329 20.83 8.83 2.87
CA GLU A 329 21.36 7.78 1.99
C GLU A 329 20.84 7.96 0.55
N LEU A 330 19.56 8.25 0.34
CA LEU A 330 18.98 8.51 -0.98
C LEU A 330 19.64 9.72 -1.65
N ASN A 331 19.85 10.81 -0.93
CA ASN A 331 20.54 12.01 -1.43
C ASN A 331 22.01 11.75 -1.81
N ALA A 332 22.61 10.67 -1.34
CA ALA A 332 23.98 10.27 -1.73
C ALA A 332 24.03 9.47 -3.04
N ILE A 333 22.90 9.03 -3.57
CA ILE A 333 22.79 8.33 -4.86
C ILE A 333 23.06 9.34 -5.99
N LYS A 334 24.01 8.99 -6.89
CA LYS A 334 24.47 9.87 -7.99
C LYS A 334 24.42 9.14 -9.33
#